data_dd71163fafe219e135d386a23be7336a
#
_entry.id   dd71163fafe219e135d386a23be7336a
#
_cell.length_a   1.000
_cell.length_b   1.000
_cell.length_c   1.000
_cell.angle_alpha   90.00
_cell.angle_beta   90.00
_cell.angle_gamma   90.00
#
_symmetry.space_group_name_H-M   'P 1'
#
loop_
_entity.id
_entity.type
_entity.pdbx_description
1 polymer ?
#
loop_
_entity_poly.entity_id
_entity_poly.type
_entity_poly.pdbx_seq_one_letter_code
_entity_poly.pdbx_strand_id
1 'polypeptide(L)'
;MLDQVEAVSKVLGLAPEVWLPTMVGRTAARGLDCQLNAEINKFFFDKLIANIKSGDTKTANMEKWDPSTWPKEAKGVGLYEAPRGGLSHYITIKNGKTDNYQCIVPTTW
;
A
#
# COMPACT_ATOMS: atom_id res chain seq x y z
N MET A 1 -11.17 -9.68 -7.86
CA MET A 1 -11.37 -8.26 -8.23
C MET A 1 -12.21 -8.09 -9.49
N LEU A 2 -11.90 -8.73 -10.63
CA LEU A 2 -12.73 -8.63 -11.84
C LEU A 2 -14.18 -9.10 -11.60
N ASP A 3 -14.36 -10.23 -10.94
CA ASP A 3 -15.70 -10.76 -10.59
C ASP A 3 -16.54 -9.79 -9.74
N GLN A 4 -15.89 -9.00 -8.93
CA GLN A 4 -16.54 -7.98 -8.10
C GLN A 4 -16.96 -6.76 -8.92
N VAL A 5 -16.14 -6.34 -9.89
CA VAL A 5 -16.50 -5.29 -10.85
C VAL A 5 -17.71 -5.71 -11.67
N GLU A 6 -17.76 -6.96 -12.13
CA GLU A 6 -18.92 -7.50 -12.82
C GLU A 6 -20.18 -7.53 -11.95
N ALA A 7 -20.04 -7.91 -10.67
CA ALA A 7 -21.16 -7.91 -9.73
C ALA A 7 -21.74 -6.50 -9.53
N VAL A 8 -20.87 -5.49 -9.38
CA VAL A 8 -21.30 -4.08 -9.27
C VAL A 8 -21.96 -3.62 -10.56
N SER A 9 -21.41 -3.98 -11.73
CA SER A 9 -21.98 -3.66 -13.04
C SER A 9 -23.42 -4.22 -13.20
N LYS A 10 -23.64 -5.44 -12.71
CA LYS A 10 -25.00 -6.04 -12.73
C LYS A 10 -25.97 -5.26 -11.84
N VAL A 11 -25.55 -4.84 -10.67
CA VAL A 11 -26.39 -4.05 -9.75
C VAL A 11 -26.73 -2.68 -10.34
N LEU A 12 -25.77 -2.03 -10.97
CA LEU A 12 -25.96 -0.72 -11.59
C LEU A 12 -26.67 -0.76 -12.94
N GLY A 13 -26.71 -1.92 -13.60
CA GLY A 13 -27.19 -2.05 -14.98
C GLY A 13 -26.33 -1.31 -16.01
N LEU A 14 -25.06 -1.07 -15.68
CA LEU A 14 -24.12 -0.30 -16.50
C LEU A 14 -22.86 -1.11 -16.79
N ALA A 15 -22.29 -0.93 -17.97
CA ALA A 15 -21.00 -1.51 -18.31
C ALA A 15 -19.86 -0.85 -17.48
N PRO A 16 -18.79 -1.60 -17.14
CA PRO A 16 -17.68 -1.07 -16.33
C PRO A 16 -17.10 0.23 -16.88
N GLU A 17 -16.95 0.36 -18.18
CA GLU A 17 -16.38 1.52 -18.87
C GLU A 17 -17.18 2.80 -18.65
N VAL A 18 -18.47 2.66 -18.31
CA VAL A 18 -19.38 3.80 -18.09
C VAL A 18 -19.32 4.29 -16.66
N TRP A 19 -19.26 3.39 -15.68
CA TRP A 19 -19.36 3.79 -14.27
C TRP A 19 -18.00 3.91 -13.56
N LEU A 20 -16.98 3.12 -13.96
CA LEU A 20 -15.66 3.16 -13.32
C LEU A 20 -15.00 4.55 -13.31
N PRO A 21 -15.02 5.35 -14.38
CA PRO A 21 -14.40 6.68 -14.38
C PRO A 21 -15.20 7.74 -13.61
N THR A 22 -16.36 7.38 -13.06
CA THR A 22 -17.22 8.31 -12.31
C THR A 22 -16.86 8.36 -10.82
N MET A 23 -17.46 9.31 -10.08
CA MET A 23 -17.35 9.35 -8.62
C MET A 23 -17.90 8.08 -7.95
N VAL A 24 -18.97 7.51 -8.50
CA VAL A 24 -19.55 6.24 -8.02
C VAL A 24 -18.53 5.12 -8.17
N GLY A 25 -17.84 5.05 -9.32
CA GLY A 25 -16.78 4.07 -9.58
C GLY A 25 -15.61 4.19 -8.59
N ARG A 26 -15.17 5.41 -8.32
CA ARG A 26 -14.10 5.65 -7.33
C ARG A 26 -14.53 5.23 -5.91
N THR A 27 -15.76 5.44 -5.55
CA THR A 27 -16.29 5.04 -4.24
C THR A 27 -16.44 3.52 -4.16
N ALA A 28 -16.94 2.88 -5.22
CA ALA A 28 -17.04 1.42 -5.30
C ALA A 28 -15.66 0.75 -5.25
N ALA A 29 -14.66 1.29 -5.96
CA ALA A 29 -13.28 0.80 -5.93
C ALA A 29 -12.70 0.81 -4.50
N ARG A 30 -12.95 1.87 -3.73
CA ARG A 30 -12.53 1.93 -2.32
C ARG A 30 -13.23 0.88 -1.45
N GLY A 31 -14.51 0.62 -1.71
CA GLY A 31 -15.24 -0.45 -1.04
C GLY A 31 -14.65 -1.83 -1.33
N LEU A 32 -14.31 -2.10 -2.58
CA LEU A 32 -13.64 -3.33 -3.00
C LEU A 32 -12.23 -3.46 -2.40
N ASP A 33 -11.50 -2.38 -2.31
CA ASP A 33 -10.18 -2.33 -1.67
C ASP A 33 -10.29 -2.64 -0.16
N CYS A 34 -11.30 -2.10 0.53
CA CYS A 34 -11.59 -2.45 1.92
C CYS A 34 -11.85 -3.95 2.10
N GLN A 35 -12.65 -4.56 1.23
CA GLN A 35 -12.91 -6.00 1.27
C GLN A 35 -11.62 -6.80 1.06
N LEU A 36 -10.84 -6.46 0.04
CA LEU A 36 -9.56 -7.11 -0.24
C LEU A 36 -8.61 -7.02 0.95
N ASN A 37 -8.51 -5.85 1.57
CA ASN A 37 -7.65 -5.65 2.74
C ASN A 37 -8.11 -6.47 3.95
N ALA A 38 -9.42 -6.68 4.13
CA ALA A 38 -9.96 -7.55 5.18
C ALA A 38 -9.56 -9.02 4.94
N GLU A 39 -9.63 -9.50 3.71
CA GLU A 39 -9.21 -10.86 3.33
C GLU A 39 -7.69 -11.06 3.51
N ILE A 40 -6.90 -10.09 3.06
CA ILE A 40 -5.44 -10.07 3.24
C ILE A 40 -5.06 -10.06 4.71
N ASN A 41 -5.79 -9.31 5.55
CA ASN A 41 -5.55 -9.25 6.99
C ASN A 41 -5.72 -10.63 7.63
N LYS A 42 -6.77 -11.36 7.26
CA LYS A 42 -6.96 -12.74 7.72
C LYS A 42 -5.81 -13.64 7.29
N PHE A 43 -5.37 -13.56 6.04
CA PHE A 43 -4.24 -14.33 5.54
C PHE A 43 -2.95 -14.05 6.32
N PHE A 44 -2.63 -12.77 6.58
CA PHE A 44 -1.45 -12.42 7.36
C PHE A 44 -1.56 -12.82 8.83
N PHE A 45 -2.76 -12.78 9.41
CA PHE A 45 -2.99 -13.27 10.75
C PHE A 45 -2.69 -14.78 10.85
N ASP A 46 -3.19 -15.57 9.91
CA ASP A 46 -2.93 -17.01 9.88
C ASP A 46 -1.42 -17.30 9.71
N LYS A 47 -0.71 -16.53 8.88
CA LYS A 47 0.75 -16.59 8.74
C LYS A 47 1.48 -16.21 10.03
N LEU A 48 1.05 -15.16 10.72
CA LEU A 48 1.64 -14.76 12.00
C LEU A 48 1.55 -15.89 13.02
N ILE A 49 0.38 -16.52 13.14
CA ILE A 49 0.19 -17.65 14.05
C ILE A 49 1.09 -18.84 13.65
N ALA A 50 1.23 -19.11 12.36
CA ALA A 50 2.12 -20.17 11.87
C ALA A 50 3.59 -19.87 12.21
N ASN A 51 4.05 -18.63 12.01
CA ASN A 51 5.41 -18.21 12.35
C ASN A 51 5.68 -18.33 13.85
N ILE A 52 4.77 -17.89 14.70
CA ILE A 52 4.90 -18.01 16.16
C ILE A 52 5.00 -19.51 16.56
N LYS A 53 4.17 -20.37 15.99
CA LYS A 53 4.20 -21.80 16.24
C LYS A 53 5.49 -22.48 15.77
N SER A 54 6.11 -21.96 14.71
CA SER A 54 7.42 -22.46 14.23
C SER A 54 8.62 -21.90 15.00
N GLY A 55 8.39 -20.99 15.97
CA GLY A 55 9.45 -20.34 16.74
C GLY A 55 10.05 -19.10 16.06
N ASP A 56 9.52 -18.68 14.91
CA ASP A 56 9.92 -17.44 14.28
C ASP A 56 9.17 -16.25 14.91
N THR A 57 9.83 -15.66 15.91
CA THR A 57 9.33 -14.50 16.65
C THR A 57 10.07 -13.20 16.29
N LYS A 58 10.84 -13.21 15.20
CA LYS A 58 11.62 -12.06 14.75
C LYS A 58 10.69 -10.96 14.23
N THR A 59 10.59 -9.87 14.97
CA THR A 59 9.68 -8.74 14.66
C THR A 59 10.36 -7.57 13.96
N ALA A 60 11.69 -7.55 13.89
CA ALA A 60 12.45 -6.46 13.30
C ALA A 60 13.72 -6.96 12.62
N ASN A 61 14.15 -6.26 11.58
CA ASN A 61 15.48 -6.42 11.00
C ASN A 61 16.43 -5.42 11.66
N MET A 62 17.34 -5.93 12.49
CA MET A 62 18.29 -5.12 13.26
C MET A 62 19.61 -4.86 12.50
N GLU A 63 19.81 -5.43 11.32
CA GLU A 63 21.08 -5.35 10.58
C GLU A 63 21.49 -3.92 10.21
N LYS A 64 20.51 -3.02 10.06
CA LYS A 64 20.71 -1.62 9.68
C LYS A 64 20.54 -0.62 10.83
N TRP A 65 20.49 -1.10 12.07
CA TRP A 65 20.35 -0.19 13.24
C TRP A 65 21.64 0.54 13.58
N ASP A 66 22.79 -0.03 13.22
CA ASP A 66 24.08 0.65 13.40
C ASP A 66 24.29 1.68 12.27
N PRO A 67 24.32 3.00 12.60
CA PRO A 67 24.55 4.04 11.61
C PRO A 67 25.87 3.92 10.85
N SER A 68 26.88 3.25 11.41
CA SER A 68 28.17 3.02 10.75
C SER A 68 28.02 2.15 9.50
N THR A 69 26.96 1.32 9.42
CA THR A 69 26.66 0.47 8.27
C THR A 69 25.92 1.19 7.14
N TRP A 70 25.50 2.44 7.35
CA TRP A 70 24.73 3.18 6.38
C TRP A 70 25.63 3.74 5.26
N PRO A 71 25.16 3.77 4.02
CA PRO A 71 25.88 4.44 2.96
C PRO A 71 25.94 5.96 3.22
N LYS A 72 27.03 6.60 2.79
CA LYS A 72 27.17 8.05 2.87
C LYS A 72 26.10 8.81 2.10
N GLU A 73 25.67 8.24 0.99
CA GLU A 73 24.59 8.77 0.15
C GLU A 73 23.61 7.65 -0.20
N ALA A 74 22.33 7.95 -0.15
CA ALA A 74 21.25 7.06 -0.57
C ALA A 74 20.11 7.87 -1.19
N LYS A 75 19.46 7.28 -2.18
CA LYS A 75 18.21 7.78 -2.76
C LYS A 75 17.17 6.69 -2.68
N GLY A 76 15.97 7.05 -2.26
CA GLY A 76 14.86 6.13 -2.16
C GLY A 76 13.60 6.69 -2.80
N VAL A 77 12.81 5.80 -3.38
CA VAL A 77 11.47 6.10 -3.88
C VAL A 77 10.53 5.06 -3.28
N GLY A 78 9.48 5.52 -2.62
CA GLY A 78 8.39 4.68 -2.15
C GLY A 78 7.11 5.03 -2.90
N LEU A 79 6.46 4.02 -3.45
CA LEU A 79 5.17 4.15 -4.11
C LEU A 79 4.17 3.27 -3.35
N TYR A 80 3.01 3.81 -3.07
CA TYR A 80 1.97 3.11 -2.34
C TYR A 80 0.58 3.56 -2.81
N GLU A 81 -0.36 2.64 -2.78
CA GLU A 81 -1.77 2.95 -3.00
C GLU A 81 -2.43 3.29 -1.67
N ALA A 82 -2.80 4.55 -1.50
CA ALA A 82 -3.54 5.01 -0.32
C ALA A 82 -5.06 4.96 -0.59
N PRO A 83 -5.93 5.03 0.44
CA PRO A 83 -7.38 4.97 0.25
C PRO A 83 -7.96 6.00 -0.72
N ARG A 84 -7.26 7.09 -0.98
CA ARG A 84 -7.69 8.17 -1.88
C ARG A 84 -6.90 8.25 -3.19
N GLY A 85 -5.97 7.33 -3.43
CA GLY A 85 -5.19 7.24 -4.65
C GLY A 85 -3.69 7.05 -4.42
N GLY A 86 -2.90 7.20 -5.46
CA GLY A 86 -1.46 6.97 -5.43
C GLY A 86 -0.70 7.95 -4.52
N LEU A 87 0.15 7.38 -3.68
CA LEU A 87 1.05 8.10 -2.78
C LEU A 87 2.49 7.84 -3.22
N SER A 88 3.29 8.88 -3.31
CA SER A 88 4.71 8.73 -3.60
C SER A 88 5.58 9.55 -2.66
N HIS A 89 6.70 8.93 -2.26
CA HIS A 89 7.72 9.55 -1.42
C HIS A 89 9.06 9.45 -2.12
N TYR A 90 9.79 10.56 -2.15
CA TYR A 90 11.13 10.66 -2.71
C TYR A 90 12.05 11.19 -1.62
N ILE A 91 13.15 10.51 -1.36
CA ILE A 91 14.12 10.92 -0.33
C ILE A 91 15.54 10.83 -0.86
N THR A 92 16.33 11.83 -0.51
CA THR A 92 17.78 11.81 -0.65
C THR A 92 18.40 11.96 0.72
N ILE A 93 19.31 11.06 1.06
CA ILE A 93 20.03 11.05 2.33
C ILE A 93 21.50 11.29 2.04
N LYS A 94 22.14 12.19 2.80
CA LYS A 94 23.59 12.42 2.77
C LYS A 94 24.15 12.44 4.20
N ASN A 95 25.20 11.68 4.41
CA ASN A 95 25.89 11.59 5.69
C ASN A 95 24.93 11.30 6.88
N GLY A 96 23.98 10.37 6.67
CA GLY A 96 23.01 9.96 7.68
C GLY A 96 21.90 10.99 7.97
N LYS A 97 21.79 12.07 7.18
CA LYS A 97 20.76 13.11 7.32
C LYS A 97 19.95 13.24 6.04
N THR A 98 18.68 13.60 6.17
CA THR A 98 17.83 13.92 5.03
C THR A 98 18.33 15.19 4.35
N ASP A 99 18.74 15.06 3.10
CA ASP A 99 19.19 16.17 2.25
C ASP A 99 17.99 16.78 1.49
N ASN A 100 17.13 15.94 0.94
CA ASN A 100 15.90 16.36 0.28
C ASN A 100 14.82 15.32 0.53
N TYR A 101 13.60 15.79 0.74
CA TYR A 101 12.43 14.94 0.87
C TYR A 101 11.22 15.59 0.18
N GLN A 102 10.54 14.80 -0.64
CA GLN A 102 9.32 15.22 -1.30
C GLN A 102 8.29 14.10 -1.21
N CYS A 103 7.05 14.44 -0.90
CA CYS A 103 5.93 13.53 -1.04
C CYS A 103 4.86 14.14 -1.95
N ILE A 104 4.20 13.28 -2.72
CA ILE A 104 3.02 13.61 -3.49
C ILE A 104 1.89 12.76 -2.93
N VAL A 105 0.93 13.42 -2.29
CA VAL A 105 -0.16 12.74 -1.59
C VAL A 105 -1.44 12.76 -2.41
N PRO A 106 -2.29 11.72 -2.32
CA PRO A 106 -3.43 11.56 -3.22
C PRO A 106 -4.50 12.65 -3.09
N THR A 107 -4.56 13.36 -1.98
CA THR A 107 -5.51 14.46 -1.78
C THR A 107 -4.99 15.82 -2.24
N THR A 108 -3.77 15.88 -2.76
CA THR A 108 -3.16 17.12 -3.26
C THR A 108 -3.42 17.34 -4.75
N TRP A 109 -3.69 16.28 -5.50
CA TRP A 109 -3.91 16.30 -6.97
C TRP A 109 -5.25 15.73 -7.36
#